data_cca7d18e52030c314a6390d0a8724ae5
#
_entry.id   cca7d18e52030c314a6390d0a8724ae5
#
_cell.length_a   1.000
_cell.length_b   1.000
_cell.length_c   1.000
_cell.angle_alpha   90.00
_cell.angle_beta   90.00
_cell.angle_gamma   90.00
#
_symmetry.space_group_name_H-M   'P 1'
#
loop_
_entity.id
_entity.type
_entity.pdbx_description
1 polymer ?
#
loop_
_entity_poly.entity_id
_entity_poly.type
_entity_poly.pdbx_seq_one_letter_code
_entity_poly.pdbx_strand_id
1 'polypeptide(L)'
;IIMHATGLDFETYGEESIRDVGLENYVTQPSFQVLTATLAEVVDGVPVNHRFFDFVTGGDTALDAFKRAMGILDTVCAHNAAFEQRVLEFLGAMIPSSVLWDTSVMSRQEGGSSSLAQAAAQLLPPGVGKLDEGTRLIRKFSMGPTPPTAESVKNDPDWQTFAEYNIRDAQISAMIATGHWYQCAPRKDIDYPSTYRMNREG
;
A
#
# COMPACT_ATOMS: atom_id res chain seq x y z
N ILE A 1 -10.17 1.18 24.07
CA ILE A 1 -8.94 0.70 23.40
C ILE A 1 -8.66 1.65 22.26
N ILE A 2 -7.46 2.23 22.22
CA ILE A 2 -6.99 3.04 21.08
C ILE A 2 -6.41 2.09 20.05
N MET A 3 -6.86 2.21 18.80
CA MET A 3 -6.35 1.44 17.68
C MET A 3 -5.37 2.30 16.85
N HIS A 4 -4.15 1.81 16.73
CA HIS A 4 -3.09 2.44 15.94
C HIS A 4 -2.55 1.47 14.91
N ALA A 5 -2.40 1.92 13.67
CA ALA A 5 -1.76 1.16 12.60
C ALA A 5 -1.04 2.09 11.63
N THR A 6 -0.05 1.53 10.94
CA THR A 6 0.65 2.20 9.86
C THR A 6 0.26 1.54 8.53
N GLY A 7 -0.35 2.30 7.64
CA GLY A 7 -0.64 1.87 6.27
C GLY A 7 0.61 1.94 5.41
N LEU A 8 0.82 0.89 4.61
CA LEU A 8 1.87 0.81 3.60
C LEU A 8 1.24 0.67 2.22
N ASP A 9 1.72 1.47 1.29
CA ASP A 9 1.37 1.36 -0.12
C ASP A 9 2.59 1.67 -0.99
N PHE A 10 2.77 0.89 -2.07
CA PHE A 10 3.82 1.08 -3.06
C PHE A 10 3.24 1.42 -4.42
N GLU A 11 3.89 2.33 -5.12
CA GLU A 11 3.72 2.48 -6.56
C GLU A 11 4.95 1.93 -7.29
N THR A 12 4.69 1.19 -8.36
CA THR A 12 5.74 0.46 -9.09
C THR A 12 5.59 0.64 -10.60
N TYR A 13 6.65 0.35 -11.33
CA TYR A 13 6.67 0.29 -12.79
C TYR A 13 7.03 -1.11 -13.27
N GLY A 14 6.40 -1.55 -14.35
CA GLY A 14 6.77 -2.73 -15.13
C GLY A 14 6.24 -2.61 -16.55
N GLU A 15 7.02 -3.06 -17.52
CA GLU A 15 6.59 -3.09 -18.94
C GLU A 15 5.38 -3.99 -19.15
N GLU A 16 5.37 -5.14 -18.47
CA GLU A 16 4.24 -6.06 -18.47
C GLU A 16 3.40 -5.85 -17.20
N SER A 17 2.08 -5.85 -17.34
CA SER A 17 1.20 -5.60 -16.19
C SER A 17 1.13 -6.82 -15.28
N ILE A 18 0.97 -6.59 -13.97
CA ILE A 18 0.77 -7.64 -12.98
C ILE A 18 -0.44 -8.54 -13.31
N ARG A 19 -1.45 -7.99 -13.98
CA ARG A 19 -2.65 -8.73 -14.38
C ARG A 19 -2.35 -9.76 -15.47
N ASP A 20 -1.42 -9.47 -16.36
CA ASP A 20 -1.09 -10.32 -17.49
C ASP A 20 -0.07 -11.41 -17.11
N VAL A 21 0.90 -11.08 -16.26
CA VAL A 21 2.01 -12.01 -15.96
C VAL A 21 1.99 -12.59 -14.55
N GLY A 22 1.14 -12.08 -13.67
CA GLY A 22 1.09 -12.48 -12.26
C GLY A 22 2.18 -11.83 -11.41
N LEU A 23 2.02 -11.90 -10.09
CA LEU A 23 2.86 -11.17 -9.13
C LEU A 23 4.35 -11.52 -9.25
N GLU A 24 4.69 -12.80 -9.29
CA GLU A 24 6.09 -13.25 -9.33
C GLU A 24 6.81 -12.77 -10.59
N ASN A 25 6.18 -12.95 -11.75
CA ASN A 25 6.77 -12.50 -13.02
C ASN A 25 6.83 -10.97 -13.10
N TYR A 26 5.84 -10.29 -12.53
CA TYR A 26 5.83 -8.83 -12.48
C TYR A 26 7.03 -8.27 -11.71
N VAL A 27 7.31 -8.78 -10.51
CA VAL A 27 8.41 -8.27 -9.67
C VAL A 27 9.78 -8.72 -10.17
N THR A 28 9.86 -9.83 -10.91
CA THR A 28 11.13 -10.35 -11.44
C THR A 28 11.45 -9.92 -12.86
N GLN A 29 10.53 -9.21 -13.54
CA GLN A 29 10.83 -8.70 -14.89
C GLN A 29 11.98 -7.68 -14.85
N PRO A 30 12.84 -7.63 -15.89
CA PRO A 30 14.02 -6.74 -15.91
C PRO A 30 13.70 -5.25 -15.78
N SER A 31 12.51 -4.85 -16.22
CA SER A 31 12.03 -3.46 -16.18
C SER A 31 11.41 -3.06 -14.84
N PHE A 32 11.21 -3.99 -13.90
CA PHE A 32 10.55 -3.70 -12.63
C PHE A 32 11.30 -2.67 -11.81
N GLN A 33 10.56 -1.66 -11.34
CA GLN A 33 11.08 -0.62 -10.46
C GLN A 33 10.04 -0.27 -9.40
N VAL A 34 10.51 -0.04 -8.17
CA VAL A 34 9.69 0.56 -7.12
C VAL A 34 9.85 2.08 -7.23
N LEU A 35 8.76 2.77 -7.45
CA LEU A 35 8.76 4.22 -7.71
C LEU A 35 8.64 5.02 -6.42
N THR A 36 7.65 4.67 -5.60
CA THR A 36 7.35 5.38 -4.35
C THR A 36 6.85 4.42 -3.28
N ALA A 37 6.96 4.84 -2.03
CA ALA A 37 6.32 4.19 -0.89
C ALA A 37 5.74 5.24 0.05
N THR A 38 4.65 4.91 0.71
CA THR A 38 4.10 5.70 1.81
C THR A 38 3.90 4.84 3.05
N LEU A 39 4.28 5.40 4.20
CA LEU A 39 3.91 4.92 5.53
C LEU A 39 2.98 5.95 6.16
N ALA A 40 1.72 5.59 6.35
CA ALA A 40 0.69 6.50 6.88
C ALA A 40 0.22 6.04 8.26
N GLU A 41 0.44 6.84 9.28
CA GLU A 41 -0.01 6.58 10.63
C GLU A 41 -1.47 6.98 10.81
N VAL A 42 -2.28 6.06 11.32
CA VAL A 42 -3.70 6.26 11.57
C VAL A 42 -4.04 5.79 12.98
N VAL A 43 -4.77 6.62 13.71
CA VAL A 43 -5.26 6.34 15.05
C VAL A 43 -6.78 6.45 15.06
N ASP A 44 -7.47 5.37 15.47
CA ASP A 44 -8.93 5.30 15.53
C ASP A 44 -9.63 5.79 14.25
N GLY A 45 -9.11 5.39 13.08
CA GLY A 45 -9.65 5.77 11.78
C GLY A 45 -9.27 7.17 11.29
N VAL A 46 -8.44 7.91 12.04
CA VAL A 46 -8.02 9.28 11.69
C VAL A 46 -6.56 9.31 11.29
N PRO A 47 -6.20 9.74 10.08
CA PRO A 47 -4.81 9.96 9.69
C PRO A 47 -4.17 11.04 10.58
N VAL A 48 -3.03 10.74 11.18
CA VAL A 48 -2.31 11.65 12.09
C VAL A 48 -0.96 12.09 11.55
N ASN A 49 -0.32 11.25 10.74
CA ASN A 49 0.98 11.54 10.12
C ASN A 49 1.20 10.66 8.89
N HIS A 50 2.15 11.02 8.03
CA HIS A 50 2.64 10.14 6.99
C HIS A 50 4.10 10.47 6.65
N ARG A 51 4.78 9.48 6.06
CA ARG A 51 6.12 9.60 5.48
C ARG A 51 6.06 9.08 4.06
N PHE A 52 6.42 9.93 3.12
CA PHE A 52 6.47 9.61 1.69
C PHE A 52 7.94 9.43 1.26
N PHE A 53 8.20 8.39 0.49
CA PHE A 53 9.52 8.06 -0.03
C PHE A 53 9.46 8.01 -1.55
N ASP A 54 10.20 8.90 -2.20
CA ASP A 54 10.35 8.97 -3.65
C ASP A 54 11.69 8.31 -4.03
N PHE A 55 11.63 7.08 -4.53
CA PHE A 55 12.82 6.34 -4.94
C PHE A 55 13.36 6.78 -6.30
N VAL A 56 12.52 7.41 -7.13
CA VAL A 56 12.91 7.91 -8.45
C VAL A 56 13.85 9.10 -8.33
N THR A 57 13.55 10.04 -7.43
CA THR A 57 14.36 11.24 -7.23
C THR A 57 15.35 11.11 -6.08
N GLY A 58 15.03 10.33 -5.05
CA GLY A 58 15.86 10.18 -3.84
C GLY A 58 16.82 8.98 -3.85
N GLY A 59 16.63 8.03 -4.78
CA GLY A 59 17.53 6.88 -4.96
C GLY A 59 17.82 6.11 -3.67
N ASP A 60 19.08 5.71 -3.47
CA ASP A 60 19.51 4.93 -2.31
C ASP A 60 19.27 5.63 -0.97
N THR A 61 19.35 6.96 -0.94
CA THR A 61 19.07 7.74 0.29
C THR A 61 17.63 7.56 0.73
N ALA A 62 16.67 7.61 -0.20
CA ALA A 62 15.26 7.37 0.09
C ALA A 62 15.01 5.90 0.49
N LEU A 63 15.68 4.95 -0.16
CA LEU A 63 15.56 3.53 0.18
C LEU A 63 16.09 3.24 1.59
N ASP A 64 17.25 3.78 1.96
CA ASP A 64 17.81 3.61 3.31
C ASP A 64 16.90 4.24 4.37
N ALA A 65 16.33 5.41 4.10
CA ALA A 65 15.36 6.05 4.99
C ALA A 65 14.09 5.20 5.16
N PHE A 66 13.59 4.62 4.07
CA PHE A 66 12.43 3.71 4.09
C PHE A 66 12.73 2.46 4.93
N LYS A 67 13.86 1.80 4.72
CA LYS A 67 14.27 0.61 5.49
C LYS A 67 14.36 0.88 6.98
N ARG A 68 14.95 2.03 7.37
CA ARG A 68 15.00 2.45 8.77
C ARG A 68 13.61 2.67 9.37
N ALA A 69 12.71 3.30 8.60
CA ALA A 69 11.34 3.53 9.03
C ALA A 69 10.57 2.22 9.23
N MET A 70 10.70 1.26 8.30
CA MET A 70 10.08 -0.06 8.40
C MET A 70 10.56 -0.84 9.61
N GLY A 71 11.84 -0.74 9.96
CA GLY A 71 12.47 -1.54 11.02
C GLY A 71 11.96 -1.27 12.43
N ILE A 72 11.22 -0.20 12.66
CA ILE A 72 10.67 0.18 13.97
C ILE A 72 9.16 -0.03 14.08
N LEU A 73 8.50 -0.51 13.02
CA LEU A 73 7.05 -0.70 13.01
C LEU A 73 6.67 -2.07 13.60
N ASP A 74 5.64 -2.08 14.41
CA ASP A 74 5.06 -3.26 15.05
C ASP A 74 3.74 -3.72 14.41
N THR A 75 3.06 -2.83 13.69
CA THR A 75 1.81 -3.11 12.98
C THR A 75 1.79 -2.35 11.67
N VAL A 76 1.76 -3.09 10.56
CA VAL A 76 1.70 -2.55 9.20
C VAL A 76 0.47 -3.10 8.51
N CYS A 77 -0.32 -2.24 7.89
CA CYS A 77 -1.49 -2.61 7.11
C CYS A 77 -1.28 -2.32 5.64
N ALA A 78 -1.66 -3.25 4.79
CA ALA A 78 -1.69 -3.04 3.35
C ALA A 78 -2.95 -3.67 2.75
N HIS A 79 -3.42 -3.14 1.64
CA HIS A 79 -4.58 -3.71 0.95
C HIS A 79 -4.13 -4.63 -0.17
N ASN A 80 -4.39 -5.93 -0.04
CA ASN A 80 -3.80 -7.00 -0.85
C ASN A 80 -2.29 -7.18 -0.56
N ALA A 81 -1.98 -7.38 0.71
CA ALA A 81 -0.63 -7.35 1.29
C ALA A 81 0.38 -8.34 0.67
N ALA A 82 -0.07 -9.31 -0.13
CA ALA A 82 0.83 -10.18 -0.90
C ALA A 82 1.72 -9.38 -1.87
N PHE A 83 1.19 -8.32 -2.46
CA PHE A 83 1.96 -7.41 -3.32
C PHE A 83 3.03 -6.67 -2.51
N GLU A 84 2.65 -6.01 -1.43
CA GLU A 84 3.58 -5.27 -0.59
C GLU A 84 4.66 -6.17 0.00
N GLN A 85 4.29 -7.37 0.45
CA GLN A 85 5.26 -8.35 0.96
C GLN A 85 6.31 -8.69 -0.10
N ARG A 86 5.87 -8.91 -1.34
CA ARG A 86 6.79 -9.26 -2.42
C ARG A 86 7.70 -8.09 -2.83
N VAL A 87 7.17 -6.86 -2.80
CA VAL A 87 7.98 -5.64 -3.02
C VAL A 87 8.97 -5.42 -1.88
N LEU A 88 8.57 -5.65 -0.62
CA LEU A 88 9.49 -5.60 0.53
C LEU A 88 10.64 -6.62 0.39
N GLU A 89 10.36 -7.83 -0.08
CA GLU A 89 11.39 -8.83 -0.40
C GLU A 89 12.36 -8.32 -1.47
N PHE A 90 11.85 -7.75 -2.55
CA PHE A 90 12.65 -7.16 -3.62
C PHE A 90 13.56 -6.04 -3.10
N LEU A 91 13.07 -5.19 -2.21
CA LEU A 91 13.84 -4.09 -1.62
C LEU A 91 14.80 -4.54 -0.51
N GLY A 92 14.73 -5.80 -0.06
CA GLY A 92 15.49 -6.26 1.10
C GLY A 92 15.04 -5.62 2.42
N ALA A 93 13.74 -5.30 2.54
CA ALA A 93 13.11 -4.66 3.70
C ALA A 93 12.04 -5.56 4.33
N MET A 94 12.26 -6.87 4.35
CA MET A 94 11.29 -7.85 4.85
C MET A 94 10.90 -7.61 6.30
N ILE A 95 9.62 -7.78 6.57
CA ILE A 95 9.05 -7.80 7.92
C ILE A 95 8.40 -9.16 8.22
N PRO A 96 8.30 -9.56 9.51
CA PRO A 96 7.56 -10.77 9.87
C PRO A 96 6.10 -10.69 9.41
N SER A 97 5.55 -11.80 8.92
CA SER A 97 4.14 -11.87 8.51
C SER A 97 3.17 -11.57 9.66
N SER A 98 3.59 -11.75 10.91
CA SER A 98 2.80 -11.39 12.10
C SER A 98 2.62 -9.88 12.29
N VAL A 99 3.44 -9.06 11.64
CA VAL A 99 3.38 -7.59 11.68
C VAL A 99 2.51 -7.03 10.57
N LEU A 100 2.39 -7.75 9.43
CA LEU A 100 1.69 -7.29 8.24
C LEU A 100 0.24 -7.79 8.22
N TRP A 101 -0.70 -6.84 8.20
CA TRP A 101 -2.14 -7.08 8.14
C TRP A 101 -2.70 -6.77 6.76
N ASP A 102 -3.47 -7.70 6.21
CA ASP A 102 -4.13 -7.52 4.91
C ASP A 102 -5.55 -7.00 5.09
N THR A 103 -5.76 -5.73 4.77
CA THR A 103 -7.09 -5.11 4.89
C THR A 103 -8.08 -5.57 3.82
N SER A 104 -7.63 -6.19 2.72
CA SER A 104 -8.54 -6.83 1.77
C SER A 104 -9.14 -8.11 2.35
N VAL A 105 -8.35 -8.86 3.12
CA VAL A 105 -8.83 -10.04 3.86
C VAL A 105 -9.80 -9.60 4.96
N MET A 106 -9.44 -8.58 5.74
CA MET A 106 -10.31 -8.01 6.78
C MET A 106 -11.66 -7.58 6.20
N SER A 107 -11.65 -6.83 5.09
CA SER A 107 -12.88 -6.39 4.42
C SER A 107 -13.76 -7.56 3.99
N ARG A 108 -13.18 -8.58 3.35
CA ARG A 108 -13.94 -9.76 2.90
C ARG A 108 -14.53 -10.57 4.05
N GLN A 109 -13.82 -10.68 5.16
CA GLN A 109 -14.32 -11.39 6.35
C GLN A 109 -15.52 -10.69 6.98
N GLU A 110 -15.61 -9.37 6.82
CA GLU A 110 -16.78 -8.58 7.23
C GLU A 110 -17.85 -8.45 6.11
N GLY A 111 -17.75 -9.23 5.05
CA GLY A 111 -18.69 -9.21 3.92
C GLY A 111 -18.49 -8.09 2.92
N GLY A 112 -17.36 -7.39 3.00
CA GLY A 112 -17.03 -6.29 2.11
C GLY A 112 -16.25 -6.72 0.86
N SER A 113 -15.85 -5.74 0.06
CA SER A 113 -15.11 -5.93 -1.19
C SER A 113 -13.61 -6.14 -0.95
N SER A 114 -12.98 -6.86 -1.88
CA SER A 114 -11.51 -6.96 -1.97
C SER A 114 -10.87 -5.75 -2.70
N SER A 115 -11.65 -4.90 -3.33
CA SER A 115 -11.17 -3.66 -3.96
C SER A 115 -11.04 -2.55 -2.92
N LEU A 116 -9.89 -1.88 -2.86
CA LEU A 116 -9.65 -0.79 -1.89
C LEU A 116 -10.69 0.32 -2.03
N ALA A 117 -11.03 0.73 -3.26
CA ALA A 117 -12.02 1.78 -3.50
C ALA A 117 -13.42 1.38 -2.98
N GLN A 118 -13.84 0.15 -3.25
CA GLN A 118 -15.14 -0.34 -2.79
C GLN A 118 -15.15 -0.59 -1.28
N ALA A 119 -14.07 -1.14 -0.72
CA ALA A 119 -13.93 -1.32 0.73
C ALA A 119 -14.01 0.02 1.46
N ALA A 120 -13.32 1.05 0.95
CA ALA A 120 -13.41 2.40 1.51
C ALA A 120 -14.84 2.96 1.45
N ALA A 121 -15.52 2.82 0.32
CA ALA A 121 -16.90 3.28 0.17
C ALA A 121 -17.90 2.56 1.10
N GLN A 122 -17.63 1.29 1.42
CA GLN A 122 -18.50 0.47 2.29
C GLN A 122 -18.22 0.69 3.78
N LEU A 123 -16.96 0.90 4.15
CA LEU A 123 -16.50 0.78 5.54
C LEU A 123 -16.07 2.11 6.15
N LEU A 124 -15.83 3.15 5.37
CA LEU A 124 -15.37 4.44 5.83
C LEU A 124 -16.47 5.51 5.70
N PRO A 125 -16.35 6.63 6.41
CA PRO A 125 -17.33 7.72 6.32
C PRO A 125 -17.49 8.22 4.87
N PRO A 126 -18.68 8.73 4.49
CA PRO A 126 -18.92 9.31 3.18
C PRO A 126 -17.90 10.40 2.84
N GLY A 127 -17.42 10.40 1.60
CA GLY A 127 -16.40 11.35 1.11
C GLY A 127 -14.96 10.94 1.40
N VAL A 128 -14.74 9.87 2.15
CA VAL A 128 -13.42 9.26 2.32
C VAL A 128 -13.25 8.17 1.25
N GLY A 129 -12.31 8.36 0.34
CA GLY A 129 -12.10 7.40 -0.74
C GLY A 129 -10.82 7.69 -1.53
N LYS A 130 -10.59 6.84 -2.54
CA LYS A 130 -9.47 7.00 -3.47
C LYS A 130 -9.63 8.26 -4.31
N LEU A 131 -8.51 8.83 -4.73
CA LEU A 131 -8.50 9.94 -5.69
C LEU A 131 -8.96 9.45 -7.07
N ASP A 132 -9.80 10.21 -7.75
CA ASP A 132 -10.40 9.86 -9.04
C ASP A 132 -9.37 9.72 -10.17
N GLU A 133 -8.25 10.42 -10.07
CA GLU A 133 -7.20 10.45 -11.09
C GLU A 133 -6.27 9.21 -11.09
N GLY A 134 -6.43 8.29 -10.15
CA GLY A 134 -5.51 7.16 -9.97
C GLY A 134 -5.30 6.32 -11.24
N THR A 135 -6.36 6.00 -11.98
CA THR A 135 -6.24 5.21 -13.22
C THR A 135 -5.39 5.90 -14.29
N ARG A 136 -5.53 7.21 -14.46
CA ARG A 136 -4.74 8.01 -15.40
C ARG A 136 -3.26 8.03 -14.99
N LEU A 137 -3.00 8.26 -13.72
CA LEU A 137 -1.65 8.35 -13.17
C LEU A 137 -0.91 7.01 -13.22
N ILE A 138 -1.59 5.91 -12.90
CA ILE A 138 -1.04 4.55 -13.03
C ILE A 138 -0.66 4.27 -14.48
N ARG A 139 -1.53 4.58 -15.44
CA ARG A 139 -1.20 4.41 -16.87
C ARG A 139 0.02 5.22 -17.28
N LYS A 140 0.17 6.43 -16.76
CA LYS A 140 1.28 7.33 -17.08
C LYS A 140 2.60 6.85 -16.49
N PHE A 141 2.63 6.53 -15.20
CA PHE A 141 3.87 6.29 -14.47
C PHE A 141 4.18 4.81 -14.21
N SER A 142 3.16 3.99 -14.01
CA SER A 142 3.35 2.56 -13.68
C SER A 142 3.32 1.65 -14.93
N MET A 143 2.71 2.11 -16.02
CA MET A 143 2.51 1.35 -17.26
C MET A 143 2.89 2.16 -18.51
N GLY A 144 3.61 3.25 -18.36
CA GLY A 144 4.07 4.08 -19.50
C GLY A 144 5.10 3.37 -20.37
N PRO A 145 5.42 3.92 -21.54
CA PRO A 145 6.37 3.32 -22.48
C PRO A 145 7.80 3.26 -21.95
N THR A 146 8.13 4.07 -20.98
CA THR A 146 9.44 4.11 -20.30
C THR A 146 9.25 4.36 -18.80
N PRO A 147 10.13 3.80 -17.94
CA PRO A 147 10.05 4.06 -16.52
C PRO A 147 10.31 5.54 -16.21
N PRO A 148 9.69 6.09 -15.18
CA PRO A 148 9.98 7.42 -14.69
C PRO A 148 11.46 7.56 -14.28
N THR A 149 12.05 8.71 -14.59
CA THR A 149 13.40 9.09 -14.16
C THR A 149 13.35 10.41 -13.40
N ALA A 150 14.38 10.70 -12.59
CA ALA A 150 14.45 11.97 -11.87
C ALA A 150 14.28 13.19 -12.78
N GLU A 151 14.85 13.15 -13.99
CA GLU A 151 14.72 14.22 -14.97
C GLU A 151 13.30 14.30 -15.56
N SER A 152 12.67 13.16 -15.87
CA SER A 152 11.33 13.14 -16.49
C SER A 152 10.23 13.62 -15.52
N VAL A 153 10.39 13.45 -14.22
CA VAL A 153 9.39 13.82 -13.20
C VAL A 153 9.61 15.20 -12.61
N LYS A 154 10.81 15.78 -12.77
CA LYS A 154 11.26 17.00 -12.09
C LYS A 154 10.30 18.19 -12.22
N ASN A 155 9.68 18.37 -13.38
CA ASN A 155 8.76 19.47 -13.66
C ASN A 155 7.36 18.97 -14.07
N ASP A 156 7.05 17.72 -13.78
CA ASP A 156 5.75 17.13 -14.12
C ASP A 156 4.79 17.28 -12.94
N PRO A 157 3.74 18.12 -13.06
CA PRO A 157 2.78 18.32 -11.97
C PRO A 157 2.01 17.03 -11.62
N ASP A 158 1.88 16.10 -12.56
CA ASP A 158 1.25 14.81 -12.31
C ASP A 158 2.04 13.95 -11.32
N TRP A 159 3.37 14.16 -11.19
CA TRP A 159 4.17 13.42 -10.22
C TRP A 159 3.77 13.75 -8.77
N GLN A 160 3.48 15.02 -8.49
CA GLN A 160 2.96 15.43 -7.19
C GLN A 160 1.59 14.79 -6.91
N THR A 161 0.69 14.80 -7.90
CA THR A 161 -0.62 14.15 -7.77
C THR A 161 -0.50 12.64 -7.59
N PHE A 162 0.48 12.01 -8.23
CA PHE A 162 0.80 10.58 -8.04
C PHE A 162 1.30 10.29 -6.62
N ALA A 163 2.12 11.18 -6.05
CA ALA A 163 2.52 11.09 -4.64
C ALA A 163 1.31 11.17 -3.70
N GLU A 164 0.40 12.12 -3.93
CA GLU A 164 -0.85 12.26 -3.15
C GLU A 164 -1.74 11.02 -3.26
N TYR A 165 -1.80 10.40 -4.44
CA TYR A 165 -2.51 9.15 -4.67
C TYR A 165 -1.92 8.02 -3.81
N ASN A 166 -0.61 7.82 -3.83
CA ASN A 166 0.09 6.83 -3.01
C ASN A 166 -0.14 7.07 -1.49
N ILE A 167 -0.04 8.32 -1.03
CA ILE A 167 -0.31 8.70 0.37
C ILE A 167 -1.75 8.34 0.74
N ARG A 168 -2.70 8.65 -0.13
CA ARG A 168 -4.12 8.39 0.12
C ARG A 168 -4.42 6.89 0.22
N ASP A 169 -3.87 6.06 -0.63
CA ASP A 169 -4.09 4.62 -0.61
C ASP A 169 -3.51 3.98 0.67
N ALA A 170 -2.34 4.42 1.13
CA ALA A 170 -1.78 4.00 2.41
C ALA A 170 -2.66 4.43 3.61
N GLN A 171 -3.15 5.66 3.62
CA GLN A 171 -4.08 6.16 4.64
C GLN A 171 -5.36 5.33 4.70
N ILE A 172 -6.00 5.07 3.55
CA ILE A 172 -7.24 4.30 3.47
C ILE A 172 -7.03 2.89 4.02
N SER A 173 -5.95 2.22 3.69
CA SER A 173 -5.63 0.89 4.22
C SER A 173 -5.61 0.86 5.74
N ALA A 174 -4.90 1.79 6.37
CA ALA A 174 -4.85 1.89 7.83
C ALA A 174 -6.16 2.40 8.46
N MET A 175 -6.91 3.26 7.78
CA MET A 175 -8.25 3.68 8.21
C MET A 175 -9.22 2.51 8.26
N ILE A 176 -9.19 1.61 7.28
CA ILE A 176 -9.97 0.37 7.30
C ILE A 176 -9.60 -0.48 8.50
N ALA A 177 -8.30 -0.68 8.77
CA ALA A 177 -7.83 -1.51 9.88
C ALA A 177 -8.18 -0.94 11.27
N THR A 178 -8.21 0.38 11.42
CA THR A 178 -8.43 1.07 12.70
C THR A 178 -9.78 1.77 12.80
N GLY A 179 -10.62 1.68 11.76
CA GLY A 179 -11.88 2.37 11.68
C GLY A 179 -12.94 1.87 12.67
N HIS A 180 -13.97 2.67 12.83
CA HIS A 180 -15.04 2.42 13.80
C HIS A 180 -15.79 1.10 13.58
N TRP A 181 -15.99 0.70 12.31
CA TRP A 181 -16.66 -0.55 11.96
C TRP A 181 -15.92 -1.77 12.53
N TYR A 182 -14.59 -1.76 12.48
CA TYR A 182 -13.76 -2.84 13.03
C TYR A 182 -13.83 -2.89 14.56
N GLN A 183 -13.90 -1.73 15.19
CA GLN A 183 -14.04 -1.64 16.65
C GLN A 183 -15.42 -2.06 17.15
N CYS A 184 -16.48 -1.78 16.36
CA CYS A 184 -17.85 -2.13 16.71
C CYS A 184 -18.18 -3.61 16.51
N ALA A 185 -17.47 -4.27 15.60
CA ALA A 185 -17.66 -5.70 15.30
C ALA A 185 -16.35 -6.48 15.48
N PRO A 186 -15.71 -6.45 16.64
CA PRO A 186 -14.42 -7.08 16.84
C PRO A 186 -14.58 -8.61 16.73
N ARG A 187 -14.08 -9.14 15.65
CA ARG A 187 -13.96 -10.59 15.44
C ARG A 187 -12.73 -11.08 16.18
N LYS A 188 -12.85 -11.26 17.50
CA LYS A 188 -11.75 -11.73 18.37
C LYS A 188 -11.27 -13.14 18.05
N ASP A 189 -12.06 -13.88 17.30
CA ASP A 189 -11.80 -15.22 16.81
C ASP A 189 -10.96 -15.24 15.52
N ILE A 190 -10.71 -14.08 14.91
CA ILE A 190 -9.95 -13.97 13.68
C ILE A 190 -8.52 -13.52 13.97
N ASP A 191 -7.57 -14.36 13.66
CA ASP A 191 -6.15 -14.02 13.57
C ASP A 191 -5.83 -13.55 12.15
N TYR A 192 -5.91 -12.24 11.91
CA TYR A 192 -5.67 -11.66 10.59
C TYR A 192 -4.27 -11.94 10.03
N PRO A 193 -3.18 -11.91 10.82
CA PRO A 193 -1.87 -12.33 10.35
C PRO A 193 -1.81 -13.79 9.91
N SER A 194 -2.45 -14.70 10.65
CA SER A 194 -2.53 -16.13 10.26
C SER A 194 -3.38 -16.33 9.02
N THR A 195 -4.51 -15.64 8.91
CA THR A 195 -5.38 -15.69 7.73
C THR A 195 -4.64 -15.16 6.49
N TYR A 196 -3.86 -14.09 6.62
CA TYR A 196 -3.01 -13.59 5.56
C TYR A 196 -1.98 -14.64 5.11
N ARG A 197 -1.31 -15.31 6.05
CA ARG A 197 -0.35 -16.39 5.72
C ARG A 197 -1.00 -17.52 4.94
N MET A 198 -2.17 -18.00 5.36
CA MET A 198 -2.91 -19.04 4.65
C MET A 198 -3.25 -18.64 3.21
N ASN A 199 -3.67 -17.40 3.00
CA ASN A 199 -3.97 -16.89 1.66
C ASN A 199 -2.73 -16.74 0.76
N ARG A 200 -1.56 -16.54 1.36
CA ARG A 200 -0.28 -16.46 0.65
C ARG A 200 0.26 -17.85 0.27
N GLU A 201 0.10 -18.82 1.15
CA GLU A 201 0.65 -20.17 1.02
C GLU A 201 -0.28 -21.14 0.27
N GLY A 202 -1.53 -20.77 0.14
CA GLY A 202 -2.58 -21.52 -0.61
C GLY A 202 -2.65 -21.16 -2.04
#